data_7896aa6d68adbb0fbbe8a617d492545a
#
_entry.id   7896aa6d68adbb0fbbe8a617d492545a
#
_cell.length_a   1.000
_cell.length_b   1.000
_cell.length_c   1.000
_cell.angle_alpha   90.00
_cell.angle_beta   90.00
_cell.angle_gamma   90.00
#
_symmetry.space_group_name_H-M   'P 1'
#
loop_
_entity.id
_entity.type
_entity.pdbx_description
1 polymer ?
#
loop_
_entity_poly.entity_id
_entity_poly.type
_entity_poly.pdbx_seq_one_letter_code
_entity_poly.pdbx_strand_id
1 'polypeptide(L)'
;FISNLRSRLNPLGYEVITALAPKISAMQRGTIYEGHLYKEIGIASNAVFVMTYEWGYTYGPPQAVSPLPNVRAVLDYAVSEIPREKIFMGISNYGYDWTLPFEKGDKARSISNDEAIKLAIQYGAEIQYDETAQAPYFHYYDKRGREHVVWFEDARSIQAKLALIPEYG
;
A
#
# COMPACT_ATOMS: atom_id res chain seq x y z
N PHE A 1 -13.32 -20.69 9.56
CA PHE A 1 -14.28 -19.90 8.75
C PHE A 1 -13.92 -19.95 7.26
N ILE A 2 -12.73 -19.49 6.85
CA ILE A 2 -12.32 -19.37 5.44
C ILE A 2 -12.41 -20.73 4.71
N SER A 3 -11.88 -21.81 5.29
CA SER A 3 -11.93 -23.14 4.71
C SER A 3 -13.38 -23.63 4.47
N ASN A 4 -14.28 -23.36 5.40
CA ASN A 4 -15.70 -23.72 5.26
C ASN A 4 -16.38 -22.87 4.16
N LEU A 5 -16.01 -21.60 4.04
CA LEU A 5 -16.51 -20.75 2.97
C LEU A 5 -16.03 -21.27 1.60
N ARG A 6 -14.72 -21.55 1.48
CA ARG A 6 -14.12 -22.11 0.28
C ARG A 6 -14.76 -23.43 -0.14
N SER A 7 -14.97 -24.37 0.78
CA SER A 7 -15.59 -25.67 0.47
C SER A 7 -17.03 -25.57 -0.06
N ARG A 8 -17.74 -24.50 0.30
CA ARG A 8 -19.10 -24.23 -0.19
C ARG A 8 -19.14 -23.47 -1.50
N LEU A 9 -18.20 -22.55 -1.73
CA LEU A 9 -18.21 -21.67 -2.88
C LEU A 9 -17.49 -22.26 -4.11
N ASN A 10 -16.40 -22.99 -3.92
CA ASN A 10 -15.65 -23.56 -5.05
C ASN A 10 -16.48 -24.51 -5.94
N PRO A 11 -17.36 -25.39 -5.40
CA PRO A 11 -18.22 -26.22 -6.26
C PRO A 11 -19.21 -25.42 -7.12
N LEU A 12 -19.45 -24.15 -6.73
CA LEU A 12 -20.31 -23.21 -7.49
C LEU A 12 -19.51 -22.34 -8.47
N GLY A 13 -18.19 -22.57 -8.59
CA GLY A 13 -17.33 -21.81 -9.49
C GLY A 13 -16.78 -20.49 -8.90
N TYR A 14 -16.98 -20.21 -7.60
CA TYR A 14 -16.47 -19.01 -6.96
C TYR A 14 -15.17 -19.27 -6.21
N GLU A 15 -14.19 -18.40 -6.38
CA GLU A 15 -12.94 -18.42 -5.62
C GLU A 15 -13.05 -17.56 -4.35
N VAL A 16 -12.31 -17.98 -3.30
CA VAL A 16 -12.18 -17.24 -2.05
C VAL A 16 -10.79 -16.64 -1.99
N ILE A 17 -10.72 -15.32 -2.12
CA ILE A 17 -9.49 -14.53 -2.00
C ILE A 17 -9.55 -13.77 -0.67
N THR A 18 -8.52 -13.92 0.17
CA THR A 18 -8.47 -13.28 1.49
C THR A 18 -7.46 -12.13 1.50
N ALA A 19 -7.91 -10.94 1.92
CA ALA A 19 -7.02 -9.81 2.10
C ALA A 19 -6.16 -9.97 3.36
N LEU A 20 -4.87 -9.67 3.25
CA LEU A 20 -3.88 -9.76 4.33
C LEU A 20 -3.24 -8.40 4.62
N ALA A 21 -3.11 -8.06 5.89
CA ALA A 21 -2.32 -6.92 6.34
C ALA A 21 -0.83 -7.11 5.99
N PRO A 22 -0.07 -6.03 5.73
CA PRO A 22 1.32 -6.11 5.25
C PRO A 22 2.29 -6.49 6.36
N LYS A 23 2.48 -7.78 6.62
CA LYS A 23 3.45 -8.32 7.59
C LYS A 23 4.81 -8.58 6.97
N ILE A 24 5.85 -8.42 7.79
CA ILE A 24 7.24 -8.74 7.45
C ILE A 24 7.79 -9.90 8.29
N SER A 25 7.02 -10.45 9.21
CA SER A 25 7.38 -11.64 10.01
C SER A 25 6.17 -12.23 10.72
N ALA A 26 6.26 -13.49 11.12
CA ALA A 26 5.26 -14.16 11.96
C ALA A 26 5.08 -13.47 13.33
N MET A 27 6.16 -12.90 13.86
CA MET A 27 6.22 -12.28 15.19
C MET A 27 5.76 -10.84 15.23
N GLN A 28 5.37 -10.25 14.10
CA GLN A 28 4.92 -8.86 14.04
C GLN A 28 3.66 -8.66 14.89
N ARG A 29 3.79 -7.75 15.89
CA ARG A 29 2.73 -7.42 16.84
C ARG A 29 1.87 -6.28 16.33
N GLY A 30 0.65 -6.21 16.79
CA GLY A 30 -0.30 -5.14 16.53
C GLY A 30 -1.69 -5.66 16.14
N THR A 31 -2.72 -4.89 16.48
CA THR A 31 -4.13 -5.27 16.32
C THR A 31 -4.49 -5.73 14.91
N ILE A 32 -3.90 -5.07 13.89
CA ILE A 32 -4.16 -5.40 12.48
C ILE A 32 -3.29 -6.56 11.96
N TYR A 33 -2.30 -7.04 12.72
CA TYR A 33 -1.34 -8.03 12.25
C TYR A 33 -1.54 -9.42 12.86
N GLU A 34 -1.84 -9.50 14.16
CA GLU A 34 -1.79 -10.76 14.92
C GLU A 34 -2.77 -11.82 14.42
N GLY A 35 -3.95 -11.39 13.93
CA GLY A 35 -4.95 -12.30 13.35
C GLY A 35 -4.64 -12.76 11.91
N HIS A 36 -3.65 -12.16 11.26
CA HIS A 36 -3.28 -12.49 9.88
C HIS A 36 -2.18 -13.56 9.87
N LEU A 37 -2.59 -14.82 10.03
CA LEU A 37 -1.72 -16.00 9.97
C LEU A 37 -1.51 -16.38 8.51
N TYR A 38 -0.44 -15.91 7.88
CA TYR A 38 -0.19 -16.02 6.43
C TYR A 38 -0.28 -17.44 5.93
N LYS A 39 0.46 -18.37 6.56
CA LYS A 39 0.48 -19.79 6.17
C LYS A 39 -0.90 -20.41 6.22
N GLU A 40 -1.61 -20.27 7.34
CA GLU A 40 -2.92 -20.87 7.56
C GLU A 40 -3.98 -20.28 6.63
N ILE A 41 -3.95 -18.96 6.42
CA ILE A 41 -4.88 -18.30 5.52
C ILE A 41 -4.55 -18.66 4.07
N GLY A 42 -3.28 -18.74 3.69
CA GLY A 42 -2.86 -19.19 2.38
C GLY A 42 -3.30 -20.62 2.04
N ILE A 43 -3.27 -21.53 3.03
CA ILE A 43 -3.82 -22.90 2.88
C ILE A 43 -5.35 -22.87 2.73
N ALA A 44 -6.03 -22.06 3.53
CA ALA A 44 -7.49 -22.01 3.59
C ALA A 44 -8.13 -21.31 2.38
N SER A 45 -7.44 -20.39 1.72
CA SER A 45 -7.91 -19.57 0.60
C SER A 45 -7.52 -20.17 -0.77
N ASN A 46 -8.20 -19.78 -1.84
CA ASN A 46 -7.75 -20.02 -3.21
C ASN A 46 -6.52 -19.15 -3.52
N ALA A 47 -6.58 -17.88 -3.12
CA ALA A 47 -5.50 -16.92 -3.23
C ALA A 47 -5.58 -15.92 -2.08
N VAL A 48 -4.54 -15.09 -1.94
CA VAL A 48 -4.47 -14.00 -0.98
C VAL A 48 -4.19 -12.68 -1.69
N PHE A 49 -4.73 -11.59 -1.16
CA PHE A 49 -4.45 -10.25 -1.61
C PHE A 49 -3.68 -9.52 -0.50
N VAL A 50 -2.39 -9.30 -0.68
CA VAL A 50 -1.55 -8.64 0.31
C VAL A 50 -1.63 -7.13 0.12
N MET A 51 -2.08 -6.41 1.14
CA MET A 51 -2.30 -4.96 1.12
C MET A 51 -0.97 -4.21 1.32
N THR A 52 -0.12 -4.17 0.30
CA THR A 52 1.21 -3.55 0.33
C THR A 52 1.15 -2.02 0.17
N TYR A 53 0.37 -1.35 1.01
CA TYR A 53 0.15 0.09 1.04
C TYR A 53 -0.26 0.57 2.45
N GLU A 54 -0.57 1.87 2.61
CA GLU A 54 -0.94 2.53 3.88
C GLU A 54 0.23 2.65 4.88
N TRP A 55 1.48 2.79 4.40
CA TRP A 55 2.56 3.29 5.24
C TRP A 55 2.41 4.79 5.46
N GLY A 56 2.28 5.60 4.38
CA GLY A 56 1.69 6.93 4.46
C GLY A 56 0.16 6.81 4.48
N TYR A 57 -0.49 7.38 5.49
CA TYR A 57 -1.93 7.29 5.67
C TYR A 57 -2.48 8.48 6.47
N THR A 58 -3.79 8.57 6.59
CA THR A 58 -4.52 9.71 7.18
C THR A 58 -3.98 10.18 8.54
N TYR A 59 -3.56 9.27 9.42
CA TYR A 59 -3.17 9.61 10.79
C TYR A 59 -1.67 9.47 11.07
N GLY A 60 -0.90 9.08 10.05
CA GLY A 60 0.54 8.93 10.15
C GLY A 60 1.31 10.15 9.63
N PRO A 61 2.62 10.21 9.93
CA PRO A 61 3.48 11.26 9.41
C PRO A 61 3.61 11.18 7.88
N PRO A 62 3.99 12.30 7.22
CA PRO A 62 4.17 12.35 5.78
C PRO A 62 5.21 11.33 5.28
N GLN A 63 4.79 10.45 4.40
CA GLN A 63 5.65 9.51 3.68
C GLN A 63 4.90 8.89 2.48
N ALA A 64 5.60 8.18 1.62
CA ALA A 64 4.99 7.45 0.53
C ALA A 64 3.92 6.46 1.03
N VAL A 65 2.83 6.33 0.29
CA VAL A 65 1.75 5.39 0.61
C VAL A 65 2.23 3.94 0.54
N SER A 66 3.08 3.65 -0.45
CA SER A 66 3.58 2.30 -0.73
C SER A 66 5.09 2.35 -1.07
N PRO A 67 5.98 2.60 -0.08
CA PRO A 67 7.42 2.65 -0.33
C PRO A 67 7.95 1.28 -0.80
N LEU A 68 8.71 1.26 -1.89
CA LEU A 68 9.18 0.02 -2.52
C LEU A 68 9.96 -0.92 -1.58
N PRO A 69 10.87 -0.44 -0.70
CA PRO A 69 11.56 -1.30 0.27
C PRO A 69 10.59 -2.02 1.22
N ASN A 70 9.53 -1.34 1.63
CA ASN A 70 8.50 -1.91 2.51
C ASN A 70 7.68 -2.97 1.78
N VAL A 71 7.32 -2.71 0.51
CA VAL A 71 6.64 -3.69 -0.34
C VAL A 71 7.48 -4.95 -0.48
N ARG A 72 8.79 -4.82 -0.77
CA ARG A 72 9.74 -5.95 -0.84
C ARG A 72 9.75 -6.77 0.45
N ALA A 73 9.94 -6.11 1.59
CA ALA A 73 9.99 -6.81 2.88
C ALA A 73 8.72 -7.63 3.17
N VAL A 74 7.57 -7.12 2.76
CA VAL A 74 6.30 -7.84 2.87
C VAL A 74 6.22 -9.01 1.89
N LEU A 75 6.67 -8.84 0.65
CA LEU A 75 6.67 -9.92 -0.35
C LEU A 75 7.66 -11.02 0.03
N ASP A 76 8.85 -10.68 0.54
CA ASP A 76 9.84 -11.65 1.05
C ASP A 76 9.22 -12.56 2.10
N TYR A 77 8.49 -11.98 3.05
CA TYR A 77 7.76 -12.74 4.06
C TYR A 77 6.59 -13.54 3.44
N ALA A 78 5.82 -12.92 2.55
CA ALA A 78 4.65 -13.56 1.95
C ALA A 78 5.03 -14.83 1.18
N VAL A 79 6.08 -14.79 0.34
CA VAL A 79 6.52 -15.96 -0.44
C VAL A 79 7.21 -17.03 0.40
N SER A 80 7.67 -16.70 1.62
CA SER A 80 8.17 -17.67 2.56
C SER A 80 7.07 -18.52 3.23
N GLU A 81 5.84 -18.01 3.26
CA GLU A 81 4.71 -18.63 3.95
C GLU A 81 3.64 -19.18 3.00
N ILE A 82 3.51 -18.61 1.81
CA ILE A 82 2.42 -18.86 0.87
C ILE A 82 3.01 -19.13 -0.53
N PRO A 83 2.54 -20.15 -1.25
CA PRO A 83 2.93 -20.37 -2.64
C PRO A 83 2.70 -19.11 -3.48
N ARG A 84 3.72 -18.70 -4.24
CA ARG A 84 3.75 -17.43 -4.96
C ARG A 84 2.60 -17.25 -5.96
N GLU A 85 2.17 -18.33 -6.59
CA GLU A 85 1.04 -18.36 -7.54
C GLU A 85 -0.32 -18.04 -6.89
N LYS A 86 -0.37 -18.00 -5.55
CA LYS A 86 -1.56 -17.63 -4.77
C LYS A 86 -1.54 -16.18 -4.27
N ILE A 87 -0.45 -15.43 -4.54
CA ILE A 87 -0.25 -14.09 -3.97
C ILE A 87 -0.59 -13.02 -5.00
N PHE A 88 -1.56 -12.18 -4.68
CA PHE A 88 -1.80 -10.91 -5.37
C PHE A 88 -1.19 -9.77 -4.55
N MET A 89 -0.30 -9.01 -5.16
CA MET A 89 0.29 -7.80 -4.58
C MET A 89 -0.68 -6.62 -4.78
N GLY A 90 -1.08 -5.97 -3.70
CA GLY A 90 -1.90 -4.77 -3.75
C GLY A 90 -1.09 -3.55 -4.18
N ILE A 91 -1.63 -2.74 -5.09
CA ILE A 91 -1.04 -1.47 -5.54
C ILE A 91 -2.02 -0.35 -5.22
N SER A 92 -1.54 0.69 -4.51
CA SER A 92 -2.33 1.90 -4.26
C SER A 92 -2.51 2.74 -5.53
N ASN A 93 -3.67 3.37 -5.66
CA ASN A 93 -3.99 4.28 -6.76
C ASN A 93 -4.45 5.65 -6.26
N TYR A 94 -3.95 6.06 -5.10
CA TYR A 94 -4.28 7.30 -4.40
C TYR A 94 -3.06 7.84 -3.67
N GLY A 95 -3.22 9.02 -3.09
CA GLY A 95 -2.21 9.69 -2.29
C GLY A 95 -2.80 10.39 -1.08
N TYR A 96 -1.94 11.09 -0.39
CA TYR A 96 -2.30 11.91 0.77
C TYR A 96 -1.63 13.28 0.70
N ASP A 97 -2.34 14.27 1.22
CA ASP A 97 -1.93 15.67 1.33
C ASP A 97 -1.88 16.04 2.83
N TRP A 98 -0.68 16.26 3.36
CA TRP A 98 -0.44 16.67 4.74
C TRP A 98 -0.19 18.17 4.83
N THR A 99 -0.79 18.82 5.83
CA THR A 99 -0.38 20.18 6.24
C THR A 99 0.86 20.06 7.14
N LEU A 100 1.83 20.95 6.96
CA LEU A 100 3.06 21.00 7.74
C LEU A 100 3.10 22.24 8.68
N PRO A 101 3.80 22.16 9.83
CA PRO A 101 4.44 20.95 10.38
C PRO A 101 3.39 19.91 10.80
N PHE A 102 3.69 18.63 10.60
CA PHE A 102 2.80 17.54 11.06
C PHE A 102 2.91 17.38 12.58
N GLU A 103 1.77 17.35 13.25
CA GLU A 103 1.66 17.03 14.67
C GLU A 103 0.87 15.73 14.88
N LYS A 104 1.18 15.02 15.97
CA LYS A 104 0.48 13.77 16.29
C LYS A 104 -1.02 14.06 16.54
N GLY A 105 -1.86 13.47 15.74
CA GLY A 105 -3.32 13.67 15.75
C GLY A 105 -3.85 14.42 14.53
N ASP A 106 -2.96 15.01 13.75
CA ASP A 106 -3.33 15.59 12.48
C ASP A 106 -3.85 14.55 11.51
N LYS A 107 -4.67 15.01 10.56
CA LYS A 107 -5.28 14.17 9.53
C LYS A 107 -4.83 14.65 8.16
N ALA A 108 -4.10 13.79 7.46
CA ALA A 108 -3.88 13.99 6.04
C ALA A 108 -5.17 13.81 5.26
N ARG A 109 -5.32 14.58 4.19
CA ARG A 109 -6.43 14.45 3.26
C ARG A 109 -6.11 13.37 2.21
N SER A 110 -6.94 12.34 2.12
CA SER A 110 -6.85 11.37 1.02
C SER A 110 -7.26 12.05 -0.29
N ILE A 111 -6.47 11.83 -1.34
CA ILE A 111 -6.68 12.41 -2.67
C ILE A 111 -6.43 11.36 -3.76
N SER A 112 -7.08 11.53 -4.91
CA SER A 112 -6.74 10.73 -6.09
C SER A 112 -5.41 11.19 -6.72
N ASN A 113 -4.77 10.33 -7.51
CA ASN A 113 -3.57 10.70 -8.25
C ASN A 113 -3.83 11.87 -9.21
N ASP A 114 -5.00 11.91 -9.85
CA ASP A 114 -5.42 13.00 -10.73
C ASP A 114 -5.56 14.33 -9.95
N GLU A 115 -6.11 14.28 -8.74
CA GLU A 115 -6.18 15.45 -7.87
C GLU A 115 -4.81 15.94 -7.43
N ALA A 116 -3.86 15.04 -7.14
CA ALA A 116 -2.48 15.40 -6.82
C ALA A 116 -1.82 16.18 -7.97
N ILE A 117 -1.96 15.71 -9.21
CA ILE A 117 -1.46 16.41 -10.40
C ILE A 117 -2.11 17.80 -10.55
N LYS A 118 -3.43 17.88 -10.37
CA LYS A 118 -4.16 19.17 -10.43
C LYS A 118 -3.68 20.16 -9.37
N LEU A 119 -3.40 19.69 -8.17
CA LEU A 119 -2.83 20.52 -7.10
C LEU A 119 -1.43 21.02 -7.46
N ALA A 120 -0.55 20.16 -7.98
CA ALA A 120 0.79 20.55 -8.42
C ALA A 120 0.71 21.67 -9.49
N ILE A 121 -0.14 21.50 -10.50
CA ILE A 121 -0.37 22.51 -11.53
C ILE A 121 -0.94 23.82 -10.93
N GLN A 122 -1.95 23.72 -10.08
CA GLN A 122 -2.63 24.87 -9.48
C GLN A 122 -1.68 25.76 -8.68
N TYR A 123 -0.73 25.15 -7.96
CA TYR A 123 0.21 25.85 -7.10
C TYR A 123 1.61 26.04 -7.73
N GLY A 124 1.80 25.61 -8.99
CA GLY A 124 3.10 25.70 -9.67
C GLY A 124 4.19 24.86 -8.97
N ALA A 125 3.80 23.78 -8.32
CA ALA A 125 4.71 22.91 -7.57
C ALA A 125 5.42 21.93 -8.53
N GLU A 126 6.73 21.76 -8.34
CA GLU A 126 7.52 20.76 -9.06
C GLU A 126 7.33 19.38 -8.41
N ILE A 127 6.90 18.41 -9.21
CA ILE A 127 6.78 17.02 -8.77
C ILE A 127 8.17 16.39 -8.76
N GLN A 128 8.64 16.05 -7.56
CA GLN A 128 9.88 15.34 -7.31
C GLN A 128 9.64 13.83 -7.28
N TYR A 129 10.73 13.05 -7.23
CA TYR A 129 10.64 11.61 -7.12
C TYR A 129 11.66 11.10 -6.09
N ASP A 130 11.20 10.36 -5.10
CA ASP A 130 12.07 9.71 -4.13
C ASP A 130 12.54 8.35 -4.68
N GLU A 131 13.82 8.26 -5.00
CA GLU A 131 14.44 7.07 -5.61
C GLU A 131 14.49 5.87 -4.64
N THR A 132 14.43 6.09 -3.35
CA THR A 132 14.38 5.00 -2.36
C THR A 132 12.97 4.46 -2.21
N ALA A 133 12.01 5.34 -1.97
CA ALA A 133 10.60 4.96 -1.86
C ALA A 133 10.01 4.56 -3.22
N GLN A 134 10.63 4.97 -4.33
CA GLN A 134 10.11 4.86 -5.68
C GLN A 134 8.70 5.44 -5.76
N ALA A 135 8.57 6.70 -5.33
CA ALA A 135 7.29 7.38 -5.26
C ALA A 135 7.42 8.88 -5.55
N PRO A 136 6.46 9.49 -6.27
CA PRO A 136 6.41 10.92 -6.50
C PRO A 136 5.89 11.66 -5.28
N TYR A 137 6.42 12.88 -5.08
CA TYR A 137 5.95 13.80 -4.07
C TYR A 137 6.20 15.24 -4.49
N PHE A 138 5.52 16.19 -3.84
CA PHE A 138 5.79 17.62 -4.00
C PHE A 138 5.36 18.41 -2.77
N HIS A 139 5.94 19.61 -2.63
CA HIS A 139 5.55 20.59 -1.63
C HIS A 139 4.82 21.76 -2.29
N TYR A 140 3.88 22.36 -1.58
CA TYR A 140 3.22 23.60 -2.00
C TYR A 140 2.79 24.43 -0.79
N TYR A 141 2.51 25.71 -1.03
CA TYR A 141 1.91 26.60 -0.02
C TYR A 141 0.45 26.88 -0.40
N ASP A 142 -0.46 26.67 0.54
CA ASP A 142 -1.87 26.98 0.31
C ASP A 142 -2.15 28.49 0.33
N LYS A 143 -3.39 28.91 0.06
CA LYS A 143 -3.82 30.33 0.04
C LYS A 143 -3.69 31.01 1.41
N ARG A 144 -3.49 30.27 2.48
CA ARG A 144 -3.28 30.77 3.85
C ARG A 144 -1.80 30.79 4.23
N GLY A 145 -0.89 30.45 3.31
CA GLY A 145 0.55 30.39 3.53
C GLY A 145 0.99 29.17 4.33
N ARG A 146 0.17 28.14 4.48
CA ARG A 146 0.58 26.90 5.14
C ARG A 146 1.29 26.01 4.15
N GLU A 147 2.40 25.43 4.58
CA GLU A 147 3.12 24.44 3.79
C GLU A 147 2.37 23.11 3.79
N HIS A 148 2.40 22.44 2.65
CA HIS A 148 1.85 21.11 2.44
C HIS A 148 2.89 20.20 1.78
N VAL A 149 2.79 18.90 2.04
CA VAL A 149 3.47 17.87 1.27
C VAL A 149 2.46 16.83 0.79
N VAL A 150 2.57 16.48 -0.48
CA VAL A 150 1.73 15.47 -1.12
C VAL A 150 2.60 14.29 -1.53
N TRP A 151 2.19 13.07 -1.14
CA TRP A 151 2.72 11.82 -1.67
C TRP A 151 1.61 11.09 -2.41
N PHE A 152 1.91 10.54 -3.58
CA PHE A 152 0.92 9.88 -4.43
C PHE A 152 1.57 8.79 -5.30
N GLU A 153 0.82 8.22 -6.25
CA GLU A 153 1.34 7.23 -7.18
C GLU A 153 1.26 7.76 -8.61
N ASP A 154 2.28 7.48 -9.43
CA ASP A 154 2.29 7.77 -10.86
C ASP A 154 2.74 6.55 -11.67
N ALA A 155 2.85 6.69 -12.98
CA ALA A 155 3.26 5.59 -13.86
C ALA A 155 4.64 5.02 -13.48
N ARG A 156 5.58 5.85 -13.01
CA ARG A 156 6.93 5.42 -12.60
C ARG A 156 6.87 4.55 -11.36
N SER A 157 6.15 5.00 -10.33
CA SER A 157 6.03 4.27 -9.07
C SER A 157 5.23 2.97 -9.22
N ILE A 158 4.20 2.96 -10.07
CA ILE A 158 3.45 1.75 -10.41
C ILE A 158 4.34 0.77 -11.18
N GLN A 159 5.12 1.25 -12.16
CA GLN A 159 6.04 0.42 -12.93
C GLN A 159 7.13 -0.20 -12.04
N ALA A 160 7.67 0.54 -11.07
CA ALA A 160 8.63 0.02 -10.10
C ALA A 160 8.03 -1.14 -9.27
N LYS A 161 6.76 -1.05 -8.89
CA LYS A 161 6.05 -2.13 -8.19
C LYS A 161 5.76 -3.33 -9.11
N LEU A 162 5.33 -3.06 -10.36
CA LEU A 162 5.09 -4.13 -11.34
C LEU A 162 6.38 -4.89 -11.69
N ALA A 163 7.54 -4.24 -11.64
CA ALA A 163 8.83 -4.88 -11.85
C ALA A 163 9.17 -5.93 -10.78
N LEU A 164 8.52 -5.92 -9.62
CA LEU A 164 8.65 -6.96 -8.59
C LEU A 164 8.02 -8.30 -9.01
N ILE A 165 6.99 -8.27 -9.86
CA ILE A 165 6.26 -9.49 -10.26
C ILE A 165 7.20 -10.56 -10.83
N PRO A 166 8.04 -10.28 -11.86
CA PRO A 166 8.97 -11.29 -12.38
C PRO A 166 10.08 -11.65 -11.40
N GLU A 167 10.40 -10.81 -10.41
CA GLU A 167 11.41 -11.13 -9.39
C GLU A 167 10.90 -12.19 -8.40
N TYR A 168 9.60 -12.10 -8.07
CA TYR A 168 8.98 -13.02 -7.10
C TYR A 168 8.30 -14.23 -7.77
N GLY A 169 8.11 -14.23 -9.10
CA GLY A 169 7.54 -15.32 -9.92
C GLY A 169 6.04 -15.32 -9.96
#